data_bf4ec31400c1c535863246e8e15f8006
#
_entry.id   bf4ec31400c1c535863246e8e15f8006
#
_cell.length_a   1.000
_cell.length_b   1.000
_cell.length_c   1.000
_cell.angle_alpha   90.00
_cell.angle_beta   90.00
_cell.angle_gamma   90.00
#
_symmetry.space_group_name_H-M   'P 1'
#
loop_
_entity.id
_entity.type
_entity.pdbx_description
1 polymer ?
#
loop_
_entity_poly.entity_id
_entity_poly.type
_entity_poly.pdbx_seq_one_letter_code
_entity_poly.pdbx_strand_id
1 'polypeptide(L)'
;MTRIDFHSNVADRLTYTCRLVRKARVAQCRIVLLARDAEQQAALDEALWTFSATDFLPHATPAHPHADATPVILVADDAAELPHHHVLINLSGRTPAHFARFERMFEIISADEADKVAGRDRYRYYKDRGYPLTHFVAQAV
;
A
#
# COMPACT_ATOMS: atom_id res chain seq x y z
N MET A 1 5.75 14.60 -9.56
CA MET A 1 5.90 13.22 -10.07
C MET A 1 5.93 12.25 -8.91
N THR A 2 5.19 11.18 -9.00
CA THR A 2 5.08 10.19 -7.93
C THR A 2 6.43 9.51 -7.67
N ARG A 3 6.87 9.52 -6.42
CA ARG A 3 8.03 8.76 -5.97
C ARG A 3 7.62 7.33 -5.65
N ILE A 4 8.34 6.35 -6.17
CA ILE A 4 7.97 4.93 -6.02
C ILE A 4 9.07 4.18 -5.29
N ASP A 5 8.72 3.58 -4.15
CA ASP A 5 9.63 2.79 -3.33
C ASP A 5 9.21 1.32 -3.40
N PHE A 6 10.11 0.45 -3.87
CA PHE A 6 9.89 -1.00 -3.89
C PHE A 6 10.44 -1.61 -2.61
N HIS A 7 9.60 -2.35 -1.91
CA HIS A 7 9.98 -3.18 -0.76
C HIS A 7 9.82 -4.63 -1.17
N SER A 8 10.93 -5.33 -1.40
CA SER A 8 10.91 -6.71 -1.87
C SER A 8 11.33 -7.69 -0.76
N ASN A 9 11.17 -8.97 -1.02
CA ASN A 9 11.50 -10.06 -0.11
C ASN A 9 10.75 -9.98 1.23
N VAL A 10 9.52 -9.52 1.18
CA VAL A 10 8.67 -9.37 2.37
C VAL A 10 8.05 -10.71 2.72
N ALA A 11 8.39 -11.26 3.89
CA ALA A 11 7.92 -12.58 4.32
C ALA A 11 6.42 -12.57 4.66
N ASP A 12 5.97 -11.55 5.38
CA ASP A 12 4.57 -11.38 5.77
C ASP A 12 4.10 -9.98 5.38
N ARG A 13 3.38 -9.90 4.26
CA ARG A 13 2.93 -8.61 3.73
C ARG A 13 1.94 -7.89 4.65
N LEU A 14 1.08 -8.62 5.35
CA LEU A 14 0.11 -7.99 6.26
C LEU A 14 0.82 -7.30 7.42
N THR A 15 1.70 -8.00 8.10
CA THR A 15 2.46 -7.44 9.23
C THR A 15 3.37 -6.29 8.76
N TYR A 16 4.06 -6.49 7.64
CA TYR A 16 4.95 -5.47 7.09
C TYR A 16 4.17 -4.19 6.75
N THR A 17 3.01 -4.34 6.12
CA THR A 17 2.15 -3.22 5.76
C THR A 17 1.65 -2.48 7.00
N CYS A 18 1.24 -3.19 8.05
CA CYS A 18 0.81 -2.56 9.29
C CYS A 18 1.93 -1.72 9.92
N ARG A 19 3.16 -2.22 9.93
CA ARG A 19 4.32 -1.47 10.42
C ARG A 19 4.59 -0.24 9.59
N LEU A 20 4.47 -0.35 8.28
CA LEU A 20 4.68 0.75 7.35
C LEU A 20 3.60 1.83 7.53
N VAL A 21 2.34 1.43 7.68
CA VAL A 21 1.23 2.33 7.96
C VAL A 21 1.47 3.08 9.26
N ARG A 22 1.85 2.39 10.32
CA ARG A 22 2.14 2.99 11.61
C ARG A 22 3.26 4.04 11.49
N LYS A 23 4.35 3.69 10.82
CA LYS A 23 5.47 4.60 10.60
C LYS A 23 5.05 5.83 9.79
N ALA A 24 4.28 5.63 8.74
CA ALA A 24 3.79 6.72 7.89
C ALA A 24 2.81 7.63 8.67
N ARG A 25 1.99 7.07 9.55
CA ARG A 25 1.09 7.85 10.39
C ARG A 25 1.83 8.68 11.43
N VAL A 26 2.93 8.19 11.96
CA VAL A 26 3.80 8.99 12.83
C VAL A 26 4.32 10.22 12.08
N ALA A 27 4.61 10.07 10.79
CA ALA A 27 5.00 11.17 9.91
C ALA A 27 3.80 11.98 9.40
N GLN A 28 2.59 11.70 9.89
CA GLN A 28 1.33 12.38 9.52
C GLN A 28 0.92 12.20 8.05
N CYS A 29 1.36 11.12 7.42
CA CYS A 29 0.93 10.79 6.06
C CYS A 29 -0.50 10.29 6.04
N ARG A 30 -1.24 10.63 4.98
CA ARG A 30 -2.56 10.05 4.68
C ARG A 30 -2.34 8.93 3.68
N ILE A 31 -2.94 7.76 3.92
CA ILE A 31 -2.57 6.52 3.25
C ILE A 31 -3.77 5.87 2.61
N VAL A 32 -3.60 5.39 1.37
CA VAL A 32 -4.53 4.49 0.70
C VAL A 32 -3.85 3.14 0.55
N LEU A 33 -4.51 2.08 1.04
CA LEU A 33 -4.08 0.70 0.87
C LEU A 33 -4.91 0.07 -0.25
N LEU A 34 -4.26 -0.27 -1.36
CA LEU A 34 -4.91 -0.94 -2.47
C LEU A 34 -4.69 -2.45 -2.36
N ALA A 35 -5.75 -3.17 -1.99
CA ALA A 35 -5.74 -4.62 -1.87
C ALA A 35 -5.99 -5.28 -3.23
N ARG A 36 -5.57 -6.53 -3.34
CA ARG A 36 -5.75 -7.35 -4.54
C ARG A 36 -7.23 -7.66 -4.79
N ASP A 37 -7.98 -7.94 -3.71
CA ASP A 37 -9.37 -8.36 -3.74
C ASP A 37 -10.04 -8.08 -2.39
N ALA A 38 -11.34 -8.38 -2.29
CA ALA A 38 -12.11 -8.17 -1.05
C ALA A 38 -11.59 -9.02 0.11
N GLU A 39 -11.08 -10.21 -0.16
CA GLU A 39 -10.52 -11.10 0.86
C GLU A 39 -9.27 -10.49 1.49
N GLN A 40 -8.35 -9.98 0.68
CA GLN A 40 -7.16 -9.30 1.19
C GLN A 40 -7.52 -8.00 1.92
N GLN A 41 -8.51 -7.26 1.42
CA GLN A 41 -9.00 -6.06 2.09
C GLN A 41 -9.51 -6.39 3.49
N ALA A 42 -10.30 -7.46 3.64
CA ALA A 42 -10.79 -7.89 4.95
C ALA A 42 -9.66 -8.31 5.88
N ALA A 43 -8.65 -9.00 5.36
CA ALA A 43 -7.48 -9.41 6.13
C ALA A 43 -6.66 -8.20 6.61
N LEU A 44 -6.51 -7.18 5.77
CA LEU A 44 -5.86 -5.92 6.15
C LEU A 44 -6.64 -5.17 7.22
N ASP A 45 -7.96 -5.12 7.08
CA ASP A 45 -8.82 -4.47 8.07
C ASP A 45 -8.65 -5.11 9.44
N GLU A 46 -8.72 -6.42 9.52
CA GLU A 46 -8.50 -7.16 10.77
C GLU A 46 -7.10 -6.96 11.32
N ALA A 47 -6.09 -7.03 10.46
CA ALA A 47 -4.70 -6.85 10.86
C ALA A 47 -4.44 -5.46 11.44
N LEU A 48 -5.03 -4.41 10.89
CA LEU A 48 -4.90 -3.05 11.40
C LEU A 48 -5.55 -2.89 12.77
N TRP A 49 -6.68 -3.56 13.02
CA TRP A 49 -7.32 -3.54 14.32
C TRP A 49 -6.52 -4.29 15.40
N THR A 50 -5.81 -5.35 15.03
CA THR A 50 -5.16 -6.27 15.97
C THR A 50 -3.62 -6.10 16.02
N PHE A 51 -3.04 -5.24 15.17
CA PHE A 51 -1.60 -5.09 15.04
C PHE A 51 -0.92 -4.71 16.35
N SER A 52 -1.53 -3.81 17.11
CA SER A 52 -1.00 -3.37 18.41
C SER A 52 -2.16 -3.14 19.38
N ALA A 53 -2.01 -3.65 20.60
CA ALA A 53 -3.00 -3.44 21.65
C ALA A 53 -3.07 -1.99 22.12
N THR A 54 -2.04 -1.20 21.87
CA THR A 54 -1.93 0.20 22.35
C THR A 54 -2.08 1.23 21.25
N ASP A 55 -1.89 0.84 19.98
CA ASP A 55 -1.97 1.77 18.86
C ASP A 55 -3.31 1.61 18.16
N PHE A 56 -4.04 2.70 18.08
CA PHE A 56 -5.26 2.76 17.30
C PHE A 56 -4.93 3.38 15.92
N LEU A 57 -5.17 2.60 14.86
CA LEU A 57 -4.96 3.05 13.48
C LEU A 57 -6.32 3.25 12.81
N PRO A 58 -6.88 4.47 12.84
CA PRO A 58 -8.18 4.73 12.22
C PRO A 58 -8.14 4.43 10.73
N HIS A 59 -9.05 3.58 10.27
CA HIS A 59 -9.14 3.20 8.87
C HIS A 59 -10.59 2.96 8.46
N ALA A 60 -10.86 3.11 7.16
CA ALA A 60 -12.19 2.97 6.60
C ALA A 60 -12.12 2.59 5.12
N THR A 61 -13.24 2.17 4.56
CA THR A 61 -13.40 2.03 3.10
C THR A 61 -13.90 3.35 2.51
N PRO A 62 -13.77 3.57 1.19
CA PRO A 62 -14.24 4.82 0.57
C PRO A 62 -15.72 5.10 0.74
N ALA A 63 -16.54 4.06 0.91
CA ALA A 63 -17.99 4.20 1.09
C ALA A 63 -18.40 4.64 2.49
N HIS A 64 -17.46 4.62 3.46
CA HIS A 64 -17.77 5.01 4.83
C HIS A 64 -18.12 6.51 4.91
N PRO A 65 -19.16 6.91 5.71
CA PRO A 65 -19.56 8.33 5.80
C PRO A 65 -18.44 9.28 6.25
N HIS A 66 -17.48 8.79 7.02
CA HIS A 66 -16.36 9.57 7.53
C HIS A 66 -15.02 9.29 6.80
N ALA A 67 -15.08 8.75 5.58
CA ALA A 67 -13.86 8.43 4.81
C ALA A 67 -12.98 9.67 4.61
N ASP A 68 -13.57 10.82 4.34
CA ASP A 68 -12.82 12.07 4.10
C ASP A 68 -11.98 12.49 5.31
N ALA A 69 -12.45 12.17 6.51
CA ALA A 69 -11.75 12.49 7.76
C ALA A 69 -10.82 11.38 8.24
N THR A 70 -10.84 10.21 7.57
CA THR A 70 -10.07 9.04 7.99
C THR A 70 -8.73 9.01 7.26
N PRO A 71 -7.60 8.93 7.98
CA PRO A 71 -6.28 9.01 7.34
C PRO A 71 -5.88 7.76 6.57
N VAL A 72 -6.43 6.59 6.89
CA VAL A 72 -6.10 5.32 6.23
C VAL A 72 -7.35 4.77 5.54
N ILE A 73 -7.27 4.62 4.23
CA ILE A 73 -8.39 4.13 3.41
C ILE A 73 -8.00 2.78 2.81
N LEU A 74 -8.86 1.78 2.99
CA LEU A 74 -8.70 0.46 2.38
C LEU A 74 -9.61 0.36 1.16
N VAL A 75 -9.05 -0.07 0.04
CA VAL A 75 -9.79 -0.23 -1.20
C VAL A 75 -9.29 -1.47 -1.94
N ALA A 76 -10.19 -2.18 -2.62
CA ALA A 76 -9.85 -3.28 -3.51
C ALA A 76 -10.26 -2.97 -4.96
N ASP A 77 -11.00 -1.89 -5.18
CA ASP A 77 -11.43 -1.44 -6.49
C ASP A 77 -10.55 -0.28 -6.95
N ASP A 78 -9.78 -0.51 -8.01
CA ASP A 78 -8.84 0.46 -8.57
C ASP A 78 -9.54 1.65 -9.24
N ALA A 79 -10.84 1.52 -9.53
CA ALA A 79 -11.65 2.59 -10.11
C ALA A 79 -12.39 3.42 -9.07
N ALA A 80 -12.31 3.09 -7.78
CA ALA A 80 -13.00 3.82 -6.73
C ALA A 80 -12.48 5.25 -6.60
N GLU A 81 -13.38 6.19 -6.32
CA GLU A 81 -12.99 7.54 -5.95
C GLU A 81 -12.42 7.56 -4.55
N LEU A 82 -11.31 8.27 -4.37
CA LEU A 82 -10.56 8.30 -3.12
C LEU A 82 -10.60 9.69 -2.51
N PRO A 83 -10.68 9.79 -1.16
CA PRO A 83 -10.75 11.09 -0.48
C PRO A 83 -9.42 11.83 -0.45
N HIS A 84 -8.29 11.15 -0.67
CA HIS A 84 -6.96 11.78 -0.68
C HIS A 84 -5.98 10.97 -1.53
N HIS A 85 -4.86 11.61 -1.89
CA HIS A 85 -3.86 11.05 -2.79
C HIS A 85 -2.44 11.35 -2.32
N HIS A 86 -2.16 11.19 -1.02
CA HIS A 86 -0.84 11.44 -0.46
C HIS A 86 0.09 10.24 -0.66
N VAL A 87 -0.18 9.13 -0.01
CA VAL A 87 0.61 7.91 -0.07
C VAL A 87 -0.27 6.73 -0.47
N LEU A 88 0.16 5.99 -1.48
CA LEU A 88 -0.48 4.75 -1.91
C LEU A 88 0.42 3.57 -1.54
N ILE A 89 -0.14 2.55 -0.88
CA ILE A 89 0.54 1.27 -0.67
C ILE A 89 -0.14 0.23 -1.54
N ASN A 90 0.59 -0.29 -2.50
CA ASN A 90 0.06 -1.23 -3.49
C ASN A 90 0.33 -2.68 -3.08
N LEU A 91 -0.74 -3.42 -2.79
CA LEU A 91 -0.72 -4.84 -2.49
C LEU A 91 -1.45 -5.66 -3.55
N SER A 92 -1.93 -4.98 -4.60
CA SER A 92 -2.81 -5.60 -5.60
C SER A 92 -2.10 -6.58 -6.53
N GLY A 93 -0.78 -6.51 -6.65
CA GLY A 93 -0.03 -7.30 -7.63
C GLY A 93 -0.15 -6.76 -9.07
N ARG A 94 -0.81 -5.63 -9.24
CA ARG A 94 -1.02 -4.96 -10.54
C ARG A 94 -0.55 -3.52 -10.46
N THR A 95 -0.34 -2.90 -11.63
CA THR A 95 -0.10 -1.46 -11.70
C THR A 95 -1.41 -0.72 -11.39
N PRO A 96 -1.46 0.10 -10.34
CA PRO A 96 -2.69 0.86 -10.03
C PRO A 96 -3.02 1.84 -11.17
N ALA A 97 -4.32 1.95 -11.50
CA ALA A 97 -4.75 2.78 -12.63
C ALA A 97 -4.43 4.26 -12.45
N HIS A 98 -4.46 4.74 -11.22
CA HIS A 98 -4.32 6.17 -10.90
C HIS A 98 -3.14 6.46 -9.97
N PHE A 99 -2.10 5.63 -10.00
CA PHE A 99 -0.95 5.81 -9.10
C PHE A 99 -0.29 7.18 -9.28
N ALA A 100 -0.32 7.73 -10.48
CA ALA A 100 0.34 9.02 -10.77
C ALA A 100 -0.31 10.23 -10.07
N ARG A 101 -1.50 10.07 -9.49
CA ARG A 101 -2.14 11.11 -8.68
C ARG A 101 -1.53 11.25 -7.29
N PHE A 102 -0.80 10.22 -6.84
CA PHE A 102 -0.21 10.20 -5.49
C PHE A 102 1.16 10.86 -5.48
N GLU A 103 1.53 11.44 -4.35
CA GLU A 103 2.87 11.99 -4.15
C GLU A 103 3.90 10.88 -4.02
N ARG A 104 3.51 9.75 -3.40
CA ARG A 104 4.40 8.62 -3.14
C ARG A 104 3.62 7.31 -3.20
N MET A 105 4.28 6.27 -3.69
CA MET A 105 3.72 4.92 -3.73
C MET A 105 4.74 3.92 -3.20
N PHE A 106 4.26 2.97 -2.37
CA PHE A 106 5.04 1.82 -1.93
C PHE A 106 4.53 0.58 -2.65
N GLU A 107 5.44 -0.15 -3.30
CA GLU A 107 5.16 -1.47 -3.86
C GLU A 107 5.66 -2.52 -2.87
N ILE A 108 4.77 -3.38 -2.39
CA ILE A 108 5.10 -4.42 -1.42
C ILE A 108 5.15 -5.77 -2.12
N ILE A 109 6.34 -6.31 -2.27
CA ILE A 109 6.60 -7.55 -3.02
C ILE A 109 6.99 -8.66 -2.03
N SER A 110 6.24 -9.76 -2.05
CA SER A 110 6.53 -10.91 -1.19
C SER A 110 7.74 -11.69 -1.69
N ALA A 111 8.14 -12.71 -0.92
CA ALA A 111 9.20 -13.63 -1.33
C ALA A 111 8.71 -14.69 -2.33
N ASP A 112 7.42 -14.73 -2.64
CA ASP A 112 6.84 -15.63 -3.62
C ASP A 112 7.34 -15.32 -5.03
N GLU A 113 7.70 -16.37 -5.80
CA GLU A 113 8.31 -16.20 -7.12
C GLU A 113 7.39 -15.50 -8.12
N ALA A 114 6.10 -15.83 -8.13
CA ALA A 114 5.13 -15.18 -9.02
C ALA A 114 5.01 -13.69 -8.71
N ASP A 115 5.03 -13.33 -7.43
CA ASP A 115 4.97 -11.94 -7.00
C ASP A 115 6.23 -11.17 -7.38
N LYS A 116 7.39 -11.82 -7.26
CA LYS A 116 8.68 -11.24 -7.69
C LYS A 116 8.70 -10.93 -9.18
N VAL A 117 8.21 -11.85 -10.01
CA VAL A 117 8.15 -11.67 -11.47
C VAL A 117 7.23 -10.50 -11.82
N ALA A 118 6.03 -10.46 -11.26
CA ALA A 118 5.09 -9.37 -11.48
C ALA A 118 5.67 -8.02 -10.99
N GLY A 119 6.38 -8.04 -9.86
CA GLY A 119 7.03 -6.86 -9.32
C GLY A 119 8.14 -6.32 -10.22
N ARG A 120 8.95 -7.20 -10.83
CA ARG A 120 9.97 -6.79 -11.80
C ARG A 120 9.36 -6.15 -13.04
N ASP A 121 8.24 -6.67 -13.51
CA ASP A 121 7.54 -6.10 -14.66
C ASP A 121 7.02 -4.70 -14.35
N ARG A 122 6.45 -4.49 -13.16
CA ARG A 122 6.02 -3.17 -12.72
C ARG A 122 7.19 -2.21 -12.55
N TYR A 123 8.31 -2.67 -12.01
CA TYR A 123 9.52 -1.87 -11.86
C TYR A 123 9.99 -1.32 -13.21
N ARG A 124 10.06 -2.18 -14.23
CA ARG A 124 10.40 -1.76 -15.60
C ARG A 124 9.40 -0.75 -16.14
N TYR A 125 8.11 -1.00 -15.92
CA TYR A 125 7.05 -0.13 -16.37
C TYR A 125 7.24 1.29 -15.85
N TYR A 126 7.49 1.45 -14.54
CA TYR A 126 7.71 2.76 -13.94
C TYR A 126 9.03 3.39 -14.38
N LYS A 127 10.07 2.58 -14.46
CA LYS A 127 11.40 3.03 -14.90
C LYS A 127 11.38 3.59 -16.32
N ASP A 128 10.71 2.88 -17.22
CA ASP A 128 10.62 3.28 -18.63
C ASP A 128 9.86 4.61 -18.79
N ARG A 129 8.98 4.94 -17.85
CA ARG A 129 8.23 6.19 -17.83
C ARG A 129 8.93 7.31 -17.07
N GLY A 130 10.11 7.06 -16.53
CA GLY A 130 10.91 8.09 -15.88
C GLY A 130 10.56 8.42 -14.45
N TYR A 131 9.80 7.57 -13.77
CA TYR A 131 9.48 7.79 -12.35
C TYR A 131 10.71 7.56 -11.47
N PRO A 132 10.91 8.40 -10.44
CA PRO A 132 11.99 8.14 -9.47
C PRO A 132 11.70 6.89 -8.67
N LEU A 133 12.63 5.94 -8.68
CA LEU A 133 12.49 4.63 -8.06
C LEU A 133 13.56 4.43 -6.99
N THR A 134 13.16 3.84 -5.87
CA THR A 134 14.09 3.28 -4.89
C THR A 134 13.74 1.82 -4.64
N HIS A 135 14.71 1.04 -4.20
CA HIS A 135 14.52 -0.38 -3.92
C HIS A 135 15.11 -0.71 -2.55
N PHE A 136 14.27 -1.26 -1.70
CA PHE A 136 14.64 -1.74 -0.37
C PHE A 136 14.32 -3.23 -0.28
N VAL A 137 15.32 -4.04 0.08
CA VAL A 137 15.15 -5.47 0.28
C VAL A 137 14.89 -5.71 1.76
N ALA A 138 13.70 -6.17 2.10
CA ALA A 138 13.34 -6.47 3.48
C ALA A 138 14.17 -7.67 3.97
N GLN A 139 14.68 -7.57 5.19
CA GLN A 139 15.37 -8.70 5.81
C GLN A 139 14.33 -9.66 6.36
N ALA A 140 14.53 -10.96 6.09
CA ALA A 140 13.74 -12.01 6.73
C ALA A 140 14.12 -12.04 8.21
N VAL A 141 13.13 -11.82 9.07
CA VAL A 141 13.29 -11.87 10.52
C VAL A 141 12.55 -13.07 11.05
#